data_ddd3c63db2a9506e3056667dea734a05
#
_entry.id   ddd3c63db2a9506e3056667dea734a05
#
_cell.length_a   1.000
_cell.length_b   1.000
_cell.length_c   1.000
_cell.angle_alpha   90.00
_cell.angle_beta   90.00
_cell.angle_gamma   90.00
#
_symmetry.space_group_name_H-M   'P 1'
#
loop_
_entity.id
_entity.type
_entity.pdbx_description
1 polymer ?
#
loop_
_entity_poly.entity_id
_entity_poly.type
_entity_poly.pdbx_seq_one_letter_code
_entity_poly.pdbx_strand_id
1 'polypeptide(L)'
;MSGYFKDIQEGIGTAFKGMSIVMKHLLKPKVTRQYPNPEARFQLPERARNRLYVNMDDCIGCDQCARACPVNCITIDTAKVIPGENIGTTSNGKKKSLWVTRFDIDIAKCCYCGLCVYPCPTECIIMTDVYEFSEYDRVNLIYNYATMDTEEASLHIANAKKDEERLAAERVKQAEEKAKVAAANPAPASPPSPTTPHPAGAGGVKPPPFAAKPGGIKPPPFKAG
;
A
#
# COMPACT_ATOMS: atom_id res chain seq x y z
N MET A 1 -60.63 0.56 44.11
CA MET A 1 -60.36 -0.84 43.88
C MET A 1 -60.30 -1.21 42.38
N SER A 2 -60.79 -0.38 41.46
CA SER A 2 -60.75 -0.66 39.99
C SER A 2 -59.29 -0.56 39.34
N GLY A 3 -58.38 0.17 39.97
CA GLY A 3 -56.98 0.26 39.43
C GLY A 3 -56.20 -1.03 39.62
N TYR A 4 -56.30 -1.64 40.80
CA TYR A 4 -55.51 -2.83 41.15
C TYR A 4 -55.74 -4.03 40.19
N PHE A 5 -56.97 -4.34 39.85
CA PHE A 5 -57.27 -5.43 38.89
C PHE A 5 -56.86 -5.10 37.51
N LYS A 6 -56.89 -3.85 37.09
CA LYS A 6 -56.43 -3.38 35.80
C LYS A 6 -54.92 -3.54 35.69
N ASP A 7 -54.15 -3.18 36.72
CA ASP A 7 -52.70 -3.31 36.77
C ASP A 7 -52.27 -4.79 36.74
N ILE A 8 -52.98 -5.68 37.41
CA ILE A 8 -52.72 -7.14 37.32
C ILE A 8 -53.00 -7.66 35.93
N GLN A 9 -54.11 -7.27 35.30
CA GLN A 9 -54.46 -7.72 33.95
C GLN A 9 -53.46 -7.21 32.94
N GLU A 10 -52.98 -6.00 33.05
CA GLU A 10 -51.95 -5.42 32.19
C GLU A 10 -50.59 -6.09 32.39
N GLY A 11 -50.21 -6.35 33.66
CA GLY A 11 -48.99 -7.10 33.97
C GLY A 11 -48.97 -8.52 33.39
N ILE A 12 -50.06 -9.26 33.54
CA ILE A 12 -50.17 -10.60 32.96
C ILE A 12 -50.17 -10.55 31.43
N GLY A 13 -50.90 -9.59 30.85
CA GLY A 13 -50.97 -9.41 29.38
C GLY A 13 -49.62 -9.09 28.77
N THR A 14 -48.83 -8.22 29.39
CA THR A 14 -47.48 -7.87 28.97
C THR A 14 -46.50 -9.04 29.09
N ALA A 15 -46.60 -9.84 30.14
CA ALA A 15 -45.79 -11.05 30.32
C ALA A 15 -46.06 -12.08 29.23
N PHE A 16 -47.34 -12.35 28.90
CA PHE A 16 -47.67 -13.25 27.79
C PHE A 16 -47.21 -12.72 26.42
N LYS A 17 -47.30 -11.42 26.21
CA LYS A 17 -46.79 -10.77 25.00
C LYS A 17 -45.29 -10.94 24.89
N GLY A 18 -44.53 -10.75 25.96
CA GLY A 18 -43.07 -10.98 26.01
C GLY A 18 -42.72 -12.44 25.72
N MET A 19 -43.38 -13.39 26.35
CA MET A 19 -43.16 -14.82 26.08
C MET A 19 -43.47 -15.20 24.61
N SER A 20 -44.52 -14.64 24.02
CA SER A 20 -44.85 -14.87 22.60
C SER A 20 -43.74 -14.36 21.67
N ILE A 21 -43.11 -13.23 21.98
CA ILE A 21 -41.98 -12.68 21.19
C ILE A 21 -40.77 -13.62 21.28
N VAL A 22 -40.41 -14.05 22.49
CA VAL A 22 -39.31 -15.00 22.71
C VAL A 22 -39.54 -16.32 21.95
N MET A 23 -40.76 -16.86 22.03
CA MET A 23 -41.13 -18.09 21.32
C MET A 23 -40.97 -17.94 19.79
N LYS A 24 -41.38 -16.78 19.24
CA LYS A 24 -41.15 -16.49 17.82
C LYS A 24 -39.67 -16.45 17.45
N HIS A 25 -38.81 -15.92 18.33
CA HIS A 25 -37.37 -15.90 18.10
C HIS A 25 -36.73 -17.29 18.24
N LEU A 26 -37.23 -18.14 19.10
CA LEU A 26 -36.80 -19.52 19.28
C LEU A 26 -37.00 -20.36 18.00
N LEU A 27 -38.10 -20.10 17.29
CA LEU A 27 -38.45 -20.83 16.04
C LEU A 27 -37.80 -20.24 14.76
N LYS A 28 -37.17 -19.07 14.86
CA LYS A 28 -36.48 -18.48 13.73
C LYS A 28 -35.13 -19.18 13.51
N PRO A 29 -34.68 -19.33 12.25
CA PRO A 29 -33.34 -19.84 11.98
C PRO A 29 -32.28 -18.93 12.60
N LYS A 30 -31.18 -19.53 13.07
CA LYS A 30 -30.07 -18.81 13.70
C LYS A 30 -29.43 -17.85 12.69
N VAL A 31 -29.28 -16.58 13.06
CA VAL A 31 -28.59 -15.56 12.26
C VAL A 31 -27.09 -15.55 12.58
N THR A 32 -26.70 -16.01 13.76
CA THR A 32 -25.30 -16.08 14.19
C THR A 32 -24.54 -17.16 13.41
N ARG A 33 -23.34 -16.83 13.01
CA ARG A 33 -22.41 -17.78 12.36
C ARG A 33 -21.46 -18.35 13.39
N GLN A 34 -21.16 -19.64 13.26
CA GLN A 34 -20.20 -20.32 14.14
C GLN A 34 -18.79 -20.06 13.60
N TYR A 35 -17.95 -19.43 14.39
CA TYR A 35 -16.54 -19.23 14.10
C TYR A 35 -15.74 -20.19 15.00
N PRO A 36 -14.72 -20.90 14.50
CA PRO A 36 -14.02 -20.77 13.21
C PRO A 36 -14.50 -21.76 12.12
N ASN A 37 -15.77 -22.13 12.07
CA ASN A 37 -16.27 -23.10 11.08
C ASN A 37 -15.96 -22.62 9.62
N PRO A 38 -15.20 -23.39 8.81
CA PRO A 38 -14.82 -22.99 7.46
C PRO A 38 -16.02 -22.82 6.51
N GLU A 39 -17.12 -23.58 6.74
CA GLU A 39 -18.36 -23.44 5.96
C GLU A 39 -19.09 -22.12 6.22
N ALA A 40 -18.84 -21.52 7.39
CA ALA A 40 -19.43 -20.25 7.79
C ALA A 40 -18.59 -19.03 7.40
N ARG A 41 -17.51 -19.21 6.63
CA ARG A 41 -16.69 -18.09 6.16
C ARG A 41 -17.55 -17.04 5.49
N PHE A 42 -17.36 -15.80 5.90
CA PHE A 42 -18.04 -14.68 5.29
C PHE A 42 -17.56 -14.53 3.85
N GLN A 43 -18.51 -14.40 2.93
CA GLN A 43 -18.17 -13.80 1.64
C GLN A 43 -17.86 -12.33 1.92
N LEU A 44 -16.58 -12.00 1.89
CA LEU A 44 -16.14 -10.63 2.09
C LEU A 44 -16.57 -9.78 0.89
N PRO A 45 -16.96 -8.52 1.11
CA PRO A 45 -17.25 -7.61 0.00
C PRO A 45 -15.99 -7.42 -0.85
N GLU A 46 -16.16 -7.19 -2.15
CA GLU A 46 -15.07 -7.00 -3.12
C GLU A 46 -14.05 -5.92 -2.69
N ARG A 47 -14.51 -4.93 -1.94
CA ARG A 47 -13.67 -3.83 -1.43
C ARG A 47 -13.28 -3.99 0.04
N ALA A 48 -13.19 -5.22 0.53
CA ALA A 48 -12.69 -5.48 1.87
C ALA A 48 -11.24 -4.99 2.02
N ARG A 49 -10.96 -4.33 3.14
CA ARG A 49 -9.62 -3.80 3.46
C ARG A 49 -9.03 -4.60 4.60
N ASN A 50 -8.39 -5.70 4.24
CA ASN A 50 -7.75 -6.59 5.21
C ASN A 50 -6.22 -6.49 5.06
N ARG A 51 -5.51 -7.62 5.21
CA ARG A 51 -4.06 -7.64 5.16
C ARG A 51 -3.53 -7.23 3.79
N LEU A 52 -2.52 -6.38 3.77
CA LEU A 52 -1.75 -6.05 2.57
C LEU A 52 -0.91 -7.24 2.10
N TYR A 53 -0.78 -7.38 0.80
CA TYR A 53 0.14 -8.30 0.14
C TYR A 53 0.92 -7.54 -0.93
N VAL A 54 2.20 -7.87 -1.08
CA VAL A 54 3.08 -7.26 -2.07
C VAL A 54 3.65 -8.36 -2.97
N ASN A 55 3.44 -8.21 -4.27
CA ASN A 55 4.11 -9.02 -5.28
C ASN A 55 5.45 -8.37 -5.61
N MET A 56 6.55 -8.94 -5.14
CA MET A 56 7.90 -8.40 -5.34
C MET A 56 8.37 -8.52 -6.78
N ASP A 57 7.83 -9.48 -7.55
CA ASP A 57 8.16 -9.63 -8.97
C ASP A 57 7.74 -8.41 -9.79
N ASP A 58 6.71 -7.69 -9.36
CA ASP A 58 6.20 -6.49 -10.01
C ASP A 58 6.64 -5.18 -9.33
N CYS A 59 7.32 -5.27 -8.20
CA CYS A 59 7.80 -4.08 -7.49
C CYS A 59 9.02 -3.48 -8.19
N ILE A 60 8.96 -2.16 -8.47
CA ILE A 60 10.05 -1.38 -9.07
C ILE A 60 10.81 -0.51 -8.06
N GLY A 61 10.47 -0.58 -6.78
CA GLY A 61 11.15 0.18 -5.72
C GLY A 61 10.91 1.70 -5.76
N CYS A 62 9.76 2.16 -6.27
CA CYS A 62 9.50 3.61 -6.49
C CYS A 62 9.14 4.39 -5.23
N ASP A 63 8.98 3.74 -4.07
CA ASP A 63 8.69 4.33 -2.76
C ASP A 63 7.37 5.13 -2.66
N GLN A 64 6.52 5.09 -3.68
CA GLN A 64 5.26 5.85 -3.68
C GLN A 64 4.26 5.35 -2.65
N CYS A 65 4.22 4.05 -2.39
CA CYS A 65 3.35 3.45 -1.38
C CYS A 65 3.76 3.86 0.05
N ALA A 66 5.06 3.95 0.34
CA ALA A 66 5.56 4.41 1.64
C ALA A 66 5.24 5.89 1.86
N ARG A 67 5.42 6.75 0.84
CA ARG A 67 5.08 8.17 0.91
C ARG A 67 3.59 8.44 1.06
N ALA A 68 2.74 7.58 0.50
CA ALA A 68 1.29 7.68 0.63
C ALA A 68 0.76 7.19 1.98
N CYS A 69 1.59 6.54 2.78
CA CYS A 69 1.20 5.96 4.06
C CYS A 69 1.11 7.03 5.16
N PRO A 70 -0.08 7.30 5.74
CA PRO A 70 -0.23 8.35 6.75
C PRO A 70 0.43 8.00 8.10
N VAL A 71 0.70 6.71 8.35
CA VAL A 71 1.27 6.21 9.61
C VAL A 71 2.70 5.69 9.46
N ASN A 72 3.31 5.85 8.28
CA ASN A 72 4.67 5.40 7.98
C ASN A 72 4.92 3.95 8.42
N CYS A 73 4.02 3.04 8.03
CA CYS A 73 4.15 1.62 8.36
C CYS A 73 4.92 0.81 7.30
N ILE A 74 5.28 1.42 6.17
CA ILE A 74 5.99 0.79 5.06
C ILE A 74 7.42 1.34 5.03
N THR A 75 8.40 0.44 5.07
CA THR A 75 9.82 0.77 4.95
C THR A 75 10.38 0.08 3.71
N ILE A 76 10.99 0.86 2.81
CA ILE A 76 11.56 0.37 1.57
C ILE A 76 12.97 0.89 1.46
N ASP A 77 13.92 -0.03 1.31
CA ASP A 77 15.31 0.29 0.99
C ASP A 77 15.61 -0.23 -0.42
N THR A 78 16.24 0.61 -1.22
CA THR A 78 16.55 0.29 -2.62
C THR A 78 18.00 0.59 -2.93
N ALA A 79 18.59 -0.23 -3.81
CA ALA A 79 19.93 0.00 -4.36
C ALA A 79 19.82 0.20 -5.87
N LYS A 80 20.62 1.12 -6.42
CA LYS A 80 20.68 1.33 -7.87
C LYS A 80 21.36 0.15 -8.57
N VAL A 81 20.85 -0.19 -9.73
CA VAL A 81 21.45 -1.21 -10.60
C VAL A 81 22.68 -0.65 -11.29
N ILE A 82 23.74 -1.43 -11.32
CA ILE A 82 24.97 -1.07 -12.03
C ILE A 82 24.72 -1.10 -13.55
N PRO A 83 25.24 -0.14 -14.31
CA PRO A 83 25.12 -0.14 -15.76
C PRO A 83 25.65 -1.44 -16.38
N GLY A 84 24.75 -2.22 -17.00
CA GLY A 84 25.06 -3.53 -17.59
C GLY A 84 24.33 -4.71 -16.93
N GLU A 85 23.82 -4.57 -15.72
CA GLU A 85 22.94 -5.56 -15.09
C GLU A 85 21.50 -5.41 -15.58
N ASN A 86 20.86 -6.54 -15.85
CA ASN A 86 19.44 -6.57 -16.22
C ASN A 86 18.64 -7.33 -15.17
N ILE A 87 17.82 -6.63 -14.39
CA ILE A 87 16.96 -7.23 -13.33
C ILE A 87 15.66 -7.81 -13.92
N GLY A 88 15.43 -7.64 -15.23
CA GLY A 88 14.19 -8.05 -15.87
C GLY A 88 13.12 -6.94 -15.94
N THR A 89 11.92 -7.35 -16.32
CA THR A 89 10.76 -6.48 -16.50
C THR A 89 9.63 -6.96 -15.62
N THR A 90 8.77 -6.04 -15.19
CA THR A 90 7.53 -6.36 -14.48
C THR A 90 6.53 -7.00 -15.43
N SER A 91 5.47 -7.64 -14.91
CA SER A 91 4.34 -8.18 -15.68
C SER A 91 3.70 -7.14 -16.61
N ASN A 92 3.74 -5.86 -16.22
CA ASN A 92 3.25 -4.72 -17.02
C ASN A 92 4.29 -4.18 -18.04
N GLY A 93 5.40 -4.90 -18.29
CA GLY A 93 6.43 -4.53 -19.26
C GLY A 93 7.34 -3.36 -18.85
N LYS A 94 7.27 -2.88 -17.61
CA LYS A 94 8.17 -1.84 -17.12
C LYS A 94 9.52 -2.44 -16.73
N LYS A 95 10.61 -1.81 -17.16
CA LYS A 95 11.96 -2.22 -16.76
C LYS A 95 12.20 -1.87 -15.29
N LYS A 96 12.81 -2.80 -14.56
CA LYS A 96 13.29 -2.56 -13.20
C LYS A 96 14.65 -1.88 -13.28
N SER A 97 14.83 -0.80 -12.51
CA SER A 97 16.09 -0.03 -12.44
C SER A 97 16.65 0.03 -11.02
N LEU A 98 15.93 -0.52 -10.06
CA LEU A 98 16.30 -0.54 -8.65
C LEU A 98 16.18 -1.96 -8.11
N TRP A 99 17.16 -2.38 -7.33
CA TRP A 99 17.08 -3.54 -6.47
C TRP A 99 16.30 -3.14 -5.21
N VAL A 100 15.26 -3.88 -4.86
CA VAL A 100 14.55 -3.70 -3.58
C VAL A 100 15.24 -4.59 -2.56
N THR A 101 16.10 -4.00 -1.75
CA THR A 101 16.90 -4.72 -0.74
C THR A 101 16.11 -5.00 0.53
N ARG A 102 15.13 -4.16 0.84
CA ARG A 102 14.25 -4.31 2.00
C ARG A 102 12.86 -3.79 1.66
N PHE A 103 11.85 -4.55 2.04
CA PHE A 103 10.45 -4.14 1.93
C PHE A 103 9.69 -4.68 3.14
N ASP A 104 9.53 -3.85 4.16
CA ASP A 104 8.85 -4.22 5.39
C ASP A 104 7.54 -3.48 5.53
N ILE A 105 6.50 -4.18 5.96
CA ILE A 105 5.22 -3.59 6.35
C ILE A 105 4.94 -3.92 7.81
N ASP A 106 4.88 -2.91 8.67
CA ASP A 106 4.44 -3.04 10.06
C ASP A 106 2.90 -3.04 10.11
N ILE A 107 2.32 -4.23 10.09
CA ILE A 107 0.87 -4.41 10.11
C ILE A 107 0.25 -3.95 11.44
N ALA A 108 1.02 -3.95 12.54
CA ALA A 108 0.56 -3.44 13.82
C ALA A 108 0.36 -1.90 13.83
N LYS A 109 1.06 -1.18 12.95
CA LYS A 109 0.85 0.27 12.74
C LYS A 109 -0.16 0.57 11.63
N CYS A 110 -0.41 -0.38 10.74
CA CYS A 110 -1.24 -0.17 9.57
C CYS A 110 -2.69 0.14 9.98
N CYS A 111 -3.26 1.21 9.45
CA CYS A 111 -4.67 1.58 9.68
C CYS A 111 -5.62 1.05 8.59
N TYR A 112 -5.14 0.17 7.71
CA TYR A 112 -5.93 -0.48 6.64
C TYR A 112 -6.69 0.50 5.73
N CYS A 113 -6.16 1.70 5.55
CA CYS A 113 -6.83 2.75 4.75
C CYS A 113 -6.79 2.48 3.24
N GLY A 114 -5.86 1.65 2.74
CA GLY A 114 -5.71 1.31 1.33
C GLY A 114 -5.10 2.41 0.46
N LEU A 115 -4.64 3.53 1.05
CA LEU A 115 -4.05 4.64 0.29
C LEU A 115 -2.75 4.27 -0.43
N CYS A 116 -2.02 3.26 0.05
CA CYS A 116 -0.79 2.78 -0.57
C CYS A 116 -1.01 2.01 -1.88
N VAL A 117 -2.23 1.49 -2.11
CA VAL A 117 -2.57 0.72 -3.32
C VAL A 117 -2.69 1.61 -4.55
N TYR A 118 -3.32 2.78 -4.41
CA TYR A 118 -3.63 3.67 -5.54
C TYR A 118 -2.41 4.27 -6.27
N PRO A 119 -1.34 4.73 -5.59
CA PRO A 119 -0.20 5.34 -6.26
C PRO A 119 0.76 4.32 -6.88
N CYS A 120 0.53 3.01 -6.70
CA CYS A 120 1.40 1.99 -7.24
C CYS A 120 1.28 1.90 -8.77
N PRO A 121 2.33 2.22 -9.54
CA PRO A 121 2.25 2.22 -11.00
C PRO A 121 2.25 0.82 -11.63
N THR A 122 2.58 -0.21 -10.85
CA THR A 122 2.65 -1.61 -11.27
C THR A 122 1.59 -2.48 -10.58
N GLU A 123 0.76 -1.87 -9.71
CA GLU A 123 -0.28 -2.58 -8.94
C GLU A 123 0.26 -3.77 -8.12
N CYS A 124 1.55 -3.70 -7.71
CA CYS A 124 2.19 -4.78 -6.98
C CYS A 124 1.70 -4.92 -5.53
N ILE A 125 1.15 -3.85 -4.94
CA ILE A 125 0.60 -3.86 -3.59
C ILE A 125 -0.92 -3.91 -3.64
N ILE A 126 -1.51 -4.91 -2.99
CA ILE A 126 -2.95 -5.16 -3.01
C ILE A 126 -3.49 -5.44 -1.61
N MET A 127 -4.78 -5.16 -1.41
CA MET A 127 -5.52 -5.64 -0.23
C MET A 127 -6.04 -7.05 -0.51
N THR A 128 -5.81 -7.95 0.43
CA THR A 128 -6.28 -9.34 0.34
C THR A 128 -7.56 -9.53 1.15
N ASP A 129 -8.18 -10.68 0.97
CA ASP A 129 -9.32 -11.16 1.76
C ASP A 129 -8.91 -11.82 3.09
N VAL A 130 -7.60 -11.94 3.35
CA VAL A 130 -7.08 -12.55 4.57
C VAL A 130 -7.28 -11.60 5.75
N TYR A 131 -8.09 -12.02 6.72
CA TYR A 131 -8.38 -11.26 7.95
C TYR A 131 -7.91 -11.98 9.21
N GLU A 132 -7.55 -13.26 9.12
CA GLU A 132 -7.02 -14.05 10.22
C GLU A 132 -5.48 -14.04 10.19
N PHE A 133 -4.86 -13.14 10.95
CA PHE A 133 -3.40 -13.00 11.03
C PHE A 133 -2.96 -12.45 12.40
N SER A 134 -3.68 -12.85 13.45
CA SER A 134 -3.31 -12.47 14.81
C SER A 134 -2.06 -13.23 15.26
N GLU A 135 -1.11 -12.49 15.86
CA GLU A 135 0.14 -13.02 16.38
C GLU A 135 0.32 -12.62 17.84
N TYR A 136 1.01 -13.46 18.64
CA TYR A 136 1.31 -13.15 20.04
C TYR A 136 2.39 -12.08 20.16
N ASP A 137 3.44 -12.20 19.35
CA ASP A 137 4.57 -11.28 19.36
C ASP A 137 4.40 -10.19 18.31
N ARG A 138 4.60 -8.94 18.73
CA ARG A 138 4.51 -7.79 17.84
C ARG A 138 5.51 -7.86 16.67
N VAL A 139 6.66 -8.50 16.88
CA VAL A 139 7.71 -8.62 15.86
C VAL A 139 7.21 -9.42 14.66
N ASN A 140 6.37 -10.44 14.89
CA ASN A 140 5.79 -11.27 13.84
C ASN A 140 4.76 -10.52 12.98
N LEU A 141 4.30 -9.34 13.42
CA LEU A 141 3.44 -8.45 12.64
C LEU A 141 4.21 -7.51 11.71
N ILE A 142 5.55 -7.61 11.67
CA ILE A 142 6.39 -6.95 10.69
C ILE A 142 6.65 -7.94 9.57
N TYR A 143 5.93 -7.76 8.45
CA TYR A 143 6.08 -8.64 7.30
C TYR A 143 7.18 -8.14 6.39
N ASN A 144 8.21 -8.97 6.22
CA ASN A 144 9.25 -8.73 5.22
C ASN A 144 8.85 -9.41 3.91
N TYR A 145 8.76 -8.63 2.84
CA TYR A 145 8.45 -9.10 1.49
C TYR A 145 9.67 -9.16 0.57
N ALA A 146 10.83 -8.64 1.02
CA ALA A 146 12.05 -8.70 0.22
C ALA A 146 12.44 -10.16 -0.07
N THR A 147 12.76 -10.43 -1.33
CA THR A 147 13.17 -11.76 -1.80
C THR A 147 14.67 -11.99 -1.69
N MET A 148 15.44 -10.94 -1.39
CA MET A 148 16.89 -10.97 -1.27
C MET A 148 17.35 -11.34 0.13
N ASP A 149 18.41 -12.13 0.23
CA ASP A 149 19.09 -12.37 1.47
C ASP A 149 19.83 -11.13 1.97
N THR A 150 20.00 -11.01 3.29
CA THR A 150 20.63 -9.84 3.93
C THR A 150 22.07 -9.62 3.45
N GLU A 151 22.80 -10.69 3.12
CA GLU A 151 24.16 -10.62 2.61
C GLU A 151 24.19 -10.06 1.18
N GLU A 152 23.35 -10.56 0.30
CA GLU A 152 23.18 -10.06 -1.07
C GLU A 152 22.75 -8.59 -1.09
N ALA A 153 21.77 -8.23 -0.23
CA ALA A 153 21.32 -6.86 -0.09
C ALA A 153 22.47 -5.92 0.33
N SER A 154 23.33 -6.35 1.26
CA SER A 154 24.49 -5.56 1.70
C SER A 154 25.52 -5.37 0.61
N LEU A 155 25.75 -6.38 -0.23
CA LEU A 155 26.66 -6.32 -1.39
C LEU A 155 26.13 -5.34 -2.45
N HIS A 156 24.84 -5.40 -2.78
CA HIS A 156 24.24 -4.46 -3.74
C HIS A 156 24.29 -3.02 -3.25
N ILE A 157 24.02 -2.78 -1.95
CA ILE A 157 24.13 -1.46 -1.34
C ILE A 157 25.58 -0.94 -1.38
N ALA A 158 26.56 -1.79 -1.06
CA ALA A 158 27.97 -1.42 -1.09
C ALA A 158 28.46 -1.09 -2.51
N ASN A 159 28.03 -1.88 -3.49
CA ASN A 159 28.36 -1.67 -4.89
C ASN A 159 27.70 -0.39 -5.45
N ALA A 160 26.43 -0.15 -5.13
CA ALA A 160 25.72 1.07 -5.52
C ALA A 160 26.40 2.33 -4.96
N LYS A 161 26.86 2.30 -3.70
CA LYS A 161 27.62 3.42 -3.09
C LYS A 161 28.93 3.68 -3.82
N LYS A 162 29.70 2.63 -4.13
CA LYS A 162 30.96 2.78 -4.89
C LYS A 162 30.75 3.40 -6.27
N ASP A 163 29.68 3.00 -6.98
CA ASP A 163 29.35 3.57 -8.27
C ASP A 163 28.86 5.03 -8.17
N GLU A 164 28.11 5.37 -7.12
CA GLU A 164 27.73 6.77 -6.87
C GLU A 164 28.95 7.65 -6.59
N GLU A 165 29.91 7.18 -5.80
CA GLU A 165 31.17 7.88 -5.54
C GLU A 165 32.00 8.07 -6.83
N ARG A 166 32.07 7.03 -7.66
CA ARG A 166 32.74 7.10 -8.96
C ARG A 166 32.09 8.13 -9.88
N LEU A 167 30.76 8.06 -10.03
CA LEU A 167 30.00 9.00 -10.86
C LEU A 167 30.08 10.43 -10.31
N ALA A 168 30.08 10.62 -9.00
CA ALA A 168 30.27 11.92 -8.38
C ALA A 168 31.66 12.51 -8.70
N ALA A 169 32.71 11.69 -8.60
CA ALA A 169 34.07 12.09 -8.97
C ALA A 169 34.19 12.45 -10.46
N GLU A 170 33.55 11.68 -11.34
CA GLU A 170 33.51 11.97 -12.79
C GLU A 170 32.76 13.29 -13.08
N ARG A 171 31.62 13.54 -12.39
CA ARG A 171 30.89 14.80 -12.54
C ARG A 171 31.68 16.01 -12.11
N VAL A 172 32.44 15.91 -11.03
CA VAL A 172 33.34 16.98 -10.58
C VAL A 172 34.41 17.25 -11.65
N LYS A 173 35.07 16.21 -12.18
CA LYS A 173 36.05 16.36 -13.25
C LYS A 173 35.46 17.01 -14.51
N GLN A 174 34.27 16.57 -14.93
CA GLN A 174 33.58 17.16 -16.09
C GLN A 174 33.16 18.61 -15.83
N ALA A 175 32.75 18.96 -14.60
CA ALA A 175 32.42 20.33 -14.24
C ALA A 175 33.67 21.24 -14.26
N GLU A 176 34.82 20.75 -13.77
CA GLU A 176 36.10 21.47 -13.84
C GLU A 176 36.56 21.67 -15.28
N GLU A 177 36.41 20.64 -16.14
CA GLU A 177 36.76 20.72 -17.54
C GLU A 177 35.88 21.71 -18.30
N LYS A 178 34.55 21.66 -18.04
CA LYS A 178 33.59 22.65 -18.61
C LYS A 178 33.89 24.07 -18.13
N ALA A 179 34.27 24.26 -16.86
CA ALA A 179 34.65 25.54 -16.33
C ALA A 179 35.94 26.07 -17.00
N LYS A 180 36.92 25.19 -17.26
CA LYS A 180 38.15 25.56 -18.00
C LYS A 180 37.87 25.94 -19.44
N VAL A 181 36.98 25.21 -20.13
CA VAL A 181 36.57 25.50 -21.54
C VAL A 181 35.75 26.80 -21.58
N ALA A 182 34.87 27.06 -20.61
CA ALA A 182 34.11 28.29 -20.52
C ALA A 182 35.00 29.55 -20.22
N ALA A 183 36.05 29.36 -19.43
CA ALA A 183 37.05 30.39 -19.17
C ALA A 183 37.94 30.70 -20.38
N ALA A 184 38.15 29.69 -21.26
CA ALA A 184 38.97 29.86 -22.48
C ALA A 184 38.19 30.50 -23.66
N ASN A 185 36.86 30.58 -23.60
CA ASN A 185 36.05 31.13 -24.69
C ASN A 185 34.89 31.97 -24.11
N PRO A 186 35.11 33.25 -23.74
CA PRO A 186 34.05 34.13 -23.25
C PRO A 186 33.08 34.44 -24.41
N ALA A 187 31.93 33.73 -24.42
CA ALA A 187 30.84 34.04 -25.34
C ALA A 187 30.28 35.45 -25.08
N PRO A 188 29.94 36.25 -26.13
CA PRO A 188 29.40 37.59 -25.95
C PRO A 188 28.04 37.52 -25.24
N ALA A 189 27.91 38.36 -24.22
CA ALA A 189 26.70 38.50 -23.43
C ALA A 189 25.48 38.79 -24.30
N SER A 190 24.53 37.87 -24.37
CA SER A 190 23.22 38.12 -24.92
C SER A 190 22.40 39.00 -23.95
N PRO A 191 21.64 39.99 -24.42
CA PRO A 191 20.88 40.89 -23.56
C PRO A 191 19.74 40.17 -22.84
N PRO A 192 19.35 40.62 -21.62
CA PRO A 192 18.30 39.99 -20.84
C PRO A 192 16.95 40.14 -21.55
N SER A 193 16.28 39.02 -21.77
CA SER A 193 14.90 38.99 -22.27
C SER A 193 13.95 39.62 -21.25
N PRO A 194 12.95 40.44 -21.69
CA PRO A 194 12.02 41.05 -20.78
C PRO A 194 11.10 40.03 -20.12
N THR A 195 11.10 40.01 -18.81
CA THR A 195 10.14 39.31 -17.97
C THR A 195 8.73 39.82 -18.21
N THR A 196 7.89 39.05 -18.87
CA THR A 196 6.45 39.29 -18.90
C THR A 196 5.83 38.76 -17.59
N PRO A 197 5.00 39.56 -16.90
CA PRO A 197 4.31 39.08 -15.70
C PRO A 197 3.17 38.15 -16.11
N HIS A 198 3.15 36.93 -15.52
CA HIS A 198 2.05 35.99 -15.62
C HIS A 198 0.82 36.55 -14.87
N PRO A 199 -0.38 36.61 -15.49
CA PRO A 199 -1.59 36.90 -14.77
C PRO A 199 -2.04 35.69 -13.96
N ALA A 200 -2.37 35.91 -12.68
CA ALA A 200 -3.03 34.98 -11.83
C ALA A 200 -4.42 34.61 -12.39
N GLY A 201 -4.56 33.41 -12.95
CA GLY A 201 -5.82 32.88 -13.44
C GLY A 201 -6.21 31.66 -12.60
N ALA A 202 -7.22 31.82 -11.76
CA ALA A 202 -7.93 30.74 -11.11
C ALA A 202 -8.63 29.88 -12.18
N GLY A 203 -8.12 28.69 -12.41
CA GLY A 203 -8.71 27.68 -13.28
C GLY A 203 -8.83 26.34 -12.53
N GLY A 204 -10.05 26.04 -12.06
CA GLY A 204 -10.38 24.78 -11.43
C GLY A 204 -10.12 23.60 -12.37
N VAL A 205 -9.20 22.73 -11.99
CA VAL A 205 -8.95 21.46 -12.65
C VAL A 205 -10.05 20.49 -12.25
N LYS A 206 -10.94 20.15 -13.20
CA LYS A 206 -11.90 19.04 -13.04
C LYS A 206 -11.12 17.72 -12.98
N PRO A 207 -11.38 16.84 -12.00
CA PRO A 207 -10.79 15.50 -12.00
C PRO A 207 -11.32 14.68 -13.19
N PRO A 208 -10.47 13.83 -13.80
CA PRO A 208 -10.89 12.95 -14.90
C PRO A 208 -11.87 11.88 -14.40
N PRO A 209 -12.81 11.41 -15.24
CA PRO A 209 -13.75 10.38 -14.87
C PRO A 209 -13.03 9.04 -14.70
N PHE A 210 -13.22 8.41 -13.54
CA PHE A 210 -12.74 7.07 -13.23
C PHE A 210 -13.45 6.03 -14.13
N ALA A 211 -12.75 5.52 -15.12
CA ALA A 211 -13.13 4.31 -15.84
C ALA A 211 -12.67 3.09 -15.01
N ALA A 212 -13.59 2.43 -14.34
CA ALA A 212 -13.35 1.14 -13.71
C ALA A 212 -13.07 0.08 -14.78
N LYS A 213 -11.85 -0.49 -14.80
CA LYS A 213 -11.56 -1.70 -15.56
C LYS A 213 -11.88 -2.93 -14.71
N PRO A 214 -12.72 -3.87 -15.17
CA PRO A 214 -12.89 -5.15 -14.51
C PRO A 214 -11.78 -6.11 -14.95
N GLY A 215 -10.87 -6.45 -14.06
CA GLY A 215 -9.82 -7.42 -14.27
C GLY A 215 -9.19 -7.79 -12.95
N GLY A 216 -9.91 -8.52 -12.10
CA GLY A 216 -9.41 -9.02 -10.84
C GLY A 216 -8.40 -10.14 -11.07
N ILE A 217 -7.12 -9.89 -10.76
CA ILE A 217 -6.09 -10.92 -10.62
C ILE A 217 -6.42 -11.66 -9.31
N LYS A 218 -6.80 -12.95 -9.41
CA LYS A 218 -6.97 -13.81 -8.25
C LYS A 218 -5.60 -14.06 -7.61
N PRO A 219 -5.42 -13.81 -6.31
CA PRO A 219 -4.18 -14.16 -5.62
C PRO A 219 -3.99 -15.69 -5.61
N PRO A 220 -2.74 -16.18 -5.70
CA PRO A 220 -2.45 -17.60 -5.59
C PRO A 220 -2.84 -18.14 -4.21
N PRO A 221 -3.22 -19.42 -4.10
CA PRO A 221 -3.59 -20.03 -2.82
C PRO A 221 -2.38 -20.08 -1.89
N PHE A 222 -2.52 -19.49 -0.73
CA PHE A 222 -1.51 -19.46 0.32
C PHE A 222 -1.37 -20.87 0.91
N LYS A 223 -0.18 -21.47 0.82
CA LYS A 223 0.19 -22.64 1.60
C LYS A 223 0.50 -22.17 3.01
N ALA A 224 -0.37 -22.50 3.97
CA ALA A 224 -0.06 -22.40 5.38
C ALA A 224 1.02 -23.43 5.69
N GLY A 225 2.19 -22.98 6.11
CA GLY A 225 3.22 -23.78 6.76
C GLY A 225 2.96 -23.86 8.25
#